data_0012dcfcb730996071a326805a21c85f
#
_entry.id   0012dcfcb730996071a326805a21c85f
#
_cell.length_a   1.000
_cell.length_b   1.000
_cell.length_c   1.000
_cell.angle_alpha   90.00
_cell.angle_beta   90.00
_cell.angle_gamma   90.00
#
_symmetry.space_group_name_H-M   'P 1'
#
loop_
_entity.id
_entity.type
_entity.pdbx_description
1 polymer ?
#
loop_
_entity_poly.entity_id
_entity_poly.type
_entity_poly.pdbx_seq_one_letter_code
_entity_poly.pdbx_strand_id
1 'polypeptide(L)'
;MCSHGHFDHTTGLDGLVRAVGRANLPVLIHPHFWRRRRITLPGRDPFELPTTSRRALAEAGFEVIEERQPSFLFGGSVLITGEVPRTTGYEPGFPPQQAWTGRGWEPDPLVLDDQALIINVAGRGLVVITGCGHAGVVNISRYARRLTGVQPLYALIGGFHLNGPLFEPLIPRVLDELAAMDPGVLVPAHCTGWRAQHAMSARFPAAFVPNTVGTSFHLTAE
;
A
#
# COMPACT_ATOMS: atom_id res chain seq x y z
N MET A 1 -2.79 -10.19 -5.43
CA MET A 1 -1.49 -9.72 -4.90
C MET A 1 -1.60 -9.38 -3.42
N CYS A 2 -0.50 -9.44 -2.66
CA CYS A 2 -0.41 -8.81 -1.34
C CYS A 2 0.38 -7.50 -1.47
N SER A 3 -0.06 -6.44 -0.78
CA SER A 3 0.61 -5.14 -0.87
C SER A 3 2.00 -5.16 -0.23
N HIS A 4 2.12 -5.74 0.98
CA HIS A 4 3.39 -5.90 1.69
C HIS A 4 3.27 -6.92 2.83
N GLY A 5 4.39 -7.28 3.46
CA GLY A 5 4.49 -8.39 4.43
C GLY A 5 4.22 -8.02 5.89
N HIS A 6 3.52 -6.93 6.21
CA HIS A 6 3.10 -6.67 7.57
C HIS A 6 1.95 -7.59 7.99
N PHE A 7 1.92 -7.94 9.27
CA PHE A 7 1.02 -8.98 9.81
C PHE A 7 -0.47 -8.66 9.61
N ASP A 8 -0.85 -7.41 9.69
CA ASP A 8 -2.24 -6.94 9.49
C ASP A 8 -2.73 -7.10 8.05
N HIS A 9 -1.82 -7.35 7.08
CA HIS A 9 -2.14 -7.68 5.69
C HIS A 9 -1.97 -9.18 5.38
N THR A 10 -1.43 -9.98 6.28
CA THR A 10 -1.06 -11.36 5.99
C THR A 10 -1.73 -12.41 6.89
N THR A 11 -2.04 -12.06 8.14
CA THR A 11 -2.62 -13.02 9.11
C THR A 11 -4.04 -13.46 8.76
N GLY A 12 -4.74 -12.75 7.87
CA GLY A 12 -6.05 -13.13 7.34
C GLY A 12 -6.03 -14.19 6.22
N LEU A 13 -4.86 -14.53 5.67
CA LEU A 13 -4.74 -15.47 4.55
C LEU A 13 -5.28 -16.87 4.88
N ASP A 14 -5.07 -17.35 6.10
CA ASP A 14 -5.65 -18.62 6.57
C ASP A 14 -7.19 -18.60 6.56
N GLY A 15 -7.79 -17.47 6.92
CA GLY A 15 -9.23 -17.26 6.85
C GLY A 15 -9.75 -17.29 5.42
N LEU A 16 -9.03 -16.64 4.52
CA LEU A 16 -9.33 -16.66 3.08
C LEU A 16 -9.31 -18.08 2.53
N VAL A 17 -8.26 -18.86 2.83
CA VAL A 17 -8.14 -20.25 2.39
C VAL A 17 -9.30 -21.09 2.90
N ARG A 18 -9.71 -20.92 4.16
CA ARG A 18 -10.89 -21.62 4.71
C ARG A 18 -12.19 -21.24 4.00
N ALA A 19 -12.33 -20.00 3.58
CA ALA A 19 -13.54 -19.51 2.93
C ALA A 19 -13.66 -19.92 1.46
N VAL A 20 -12.55 -19.91 0.72
CA VAL A 20 -12.55 -20.20 -0.73
C VAL A 20 -12.08 -21.62 -1.08
N GLY A 21 -11.61 -22.36 -0.11
CA GLY A 21 -11.02 -23.69 -0.31
C GLY A 21 -9.63 -23.61 -0.97
N ARG A 22 -9.11 -24.76 -1.36
CA ARG A 22 -7.81 -24.87 -2.05
C ARG A 22 -7.95 -24.35 -3.48
N ALA A 23 -7.55 -23.11 -3.71
CA ALA A 23 -8.01 -22.37 -4.88
C ALA A 23 -7.02 -22.31 -6.05
N ASN A 24 -5.82 -22.91 -5.99
CA ASN A 24 -4.77 -22.75 -7.01
C ASN A 24 -4.67 -21.30 -7.54
N LEU A 25 -4.72 -20.34 -6.62
CA LEU A 25 -4.71 -18.92 -6.95
C LEU A 25 -3.28 -18.39 -7.02
N PRO A 26 -2.89 -17.71 -8.10
CA PRO A 26 -1.63 -16.99 -8.12
C PRO A 26 -1.67 -15.83 -7.12
N VAL A 27 -0.62 -15.69 -6.32
CA VAL A 27 -0.40 -14.54 -5.46
C VAL A 27 0.93 -13.89 -5.82
N LEU A 28 0.85 -12.67 -6.31
CA LEU A 28 2.03 -11.86 -6.60
C LEU A 28 2.42 -11.08 -5.36
N ILE A 29 3.68 -11.19 -4.97
CA ILE A 29 4.28 -10.56 -3.81
C ILE A 29 5.68 -10.06 -4.15
N HIS A 30 6.18 -9.12 -3.35
CA HIS A 30 7.57 -8.68 -3.44
C HIS A 30 8.49 -9.65 -2.66
N PRO A 31 9.75 -9.93 -3.07
CA PRO A 31 10.65 -10.84 -2.36
C PRO A 31 10.93 -10.46 -0.88
N HIS A 32 10.86 -9.16 -0.52
CA HIS A 32 11.01 -8.72 0.86
C HIS A 32 9.79 -8.99 1.76
N PHE A 33 8.69 -9.46 1.20
CA PHE A 33 7.48 -9.84 1.93
C PHE A 33 7.74 -10.85 3.07
N TRP A 34 8.73 -11.73 2.91
CA TRP A 34 9.06 -12.79 3.86
C TRP A 34 9.98 -12.35 5.01
N ARG A 35 10.43 -11.09 5.01
CA ARG A 35 11.37 -10.62 6.02
C ARG A 35 10.75 -10.69 7.41
N ARG A 36 11.50 -11.29 8.35
CA ARG A 36 11.20 -11.11 9.77
C ARG A 36 11.47 -9.66 10.13
N ARG A 37 10.49 -9.04 10.74
CA ARG A 37 10.53 -7.63 11.08
C ARG A 37 10.22 -7.40 12.55
N ARG A 38 10.78 -6.33 13.11
CA ARG A 38 10.42 -5.84 14.43
C ARG A 38 10.29 -4.32 14.42
N ILE A 39 9.51 -3.81 15.38
CA ILE A 39 9.39 -2.37 15.64
C ILE A 39 10.23 -2.05 16.87
N THR A 40 11.03 -0.98 16.77
CA THR A 40 11.83 -0.44 17.87
C THR A 40 11.38 0.98 18.16
N LEU A 41 10.95 1.22 19.40
CA LEU A 41 10.52 2.54 19.86
C LEU A 41 11.41 2.96 21.05
N PRO A 42 11.73 4.25 21.19
CA PRO A 42 12.49 4.74 22.34
C PRO A 42 11.84 4.33 23.67
N GLY A 43 12.64 3.76 24.58
CA GLY A 43 12.20 3.39 25.92
C GLY A 43 11.25 2.17 25.97
N ARG A 44 11.14 1.38 24.91
CA ARG A 44 10.35 0.14 24.85
C ARG A 44 11.19 -1.00 24.32
N ASP A 45 10.89 -2.20 24.78
CA ASP A 45 11.47 -3.41 24.20
C ASP A 45 11.02 -3.58 22.75
N PRO A 46 11.91 -4.08 21.87
CA PRO A 46 11.56 -4.35 20.48
C PRO A 46 10.40 -5.34 20.38
N PHE A 47 9.41 -5.03 19.54
CA PHE A 47 8.28 -5.90 19.27
C PHE A 47 8.46 -6.58 17.90
N GLU A 48 8.64 -7.90 17.91
CA GLU A 48 8.75 -8.69 16.67
C GLU A 48 7.35 -8.90 16.08
N LEU A 49 7.21 -8.59 14.77
CA LEU A 49 5.96 -8.75 14.05
C LEU A 49 5.77 -10.21 13.62
N PRO A 50 4.55 -10.76 13.72
CA PRO A 50 4.23 -12.07 13.13
C PRO A 50 4.55 -12.07 11.62
N THR A 51 5.08 -13.18 11.14
CA THR A 51 5.41 -13.37 9.72
C THR A 51 4.64 -14.55 9.15
N THR A 52 4.28 -14.44 7.86
CA THR A 52 3.72 -15.55 7.08
C THR A 52 4.85 -16.31 6.39
N SER A 53 4.76 -17.63 6.33
CA SER A 53 5.77 -18.43 5.64
C SER A 53 5.35 -18.76 4.21
N ARG A 54 6.33 -18.74 3.29
CA ARG A 54 6.13 -19.18 1.90
C ARG A 54 5.53 -20.58 1.83
N ARG A 55 6.02 -21.47 2.69
CA ARG A 55 5.54 -22.85 2.78
C ARG A 55 4.06 -22.91 3.14
N ALA A 56 3.63 -22.12 4.13
CA ALA A 56 2.22 -22.08 4.54
C ALA A 56 1.30 -21.62 3.40
N LEU A 57 1.70 -20.60 2.63
CA LEU A 57 0.95 -20.17 1.45
C LEU A 57 0.89 -21.23 0.36
N ALA A 58 2.01 -21.90 0.06
CA ALA A 58 2.05 -22.99 -0.94
C ALA A 58 1.19 -24.20 -0.52
N GLU A 59 1.26 -24.61 0.75
CA GLU A 59 0.43 -25.69 1.32
C GLU A 59 -1.06 -25.35 1.30
N ALA A 60 -1.39 -24.07 1.43
CA ALA A 60 -2.75 -23.55 1.30
C ALA A 60 -3.26 -23.49 -0.16
N GLY A 61 -2.41 -23.78 -1.14
CA GLY A 61 -2.77 -23.84 -2.56
C GLY A 61 -2.55 -22.55 -3.33
N PHE A 62 -1.75 -21.62 -2.79
CA PHE A 62 -1.34 -20.43 -3.54
C PHE A 62 -0.10 -20.73 -4.40
N GLU A 63 -0.15 -20.30 -5.66
CA GLU A 63 1.03 -20.21 -6.53
C GLU A 63 1.73 -18.88 -6.25
N VAL A 64 2.86 -18.95 -5.53
CA VAL A 64 3.59 -17.74 -5.11
C VAL A 64 4.49 -17.25 -6.24
N ILE A 65 4.21 -16.05 -6.73
CA ILE A 65 5.01 -15.34 -7.74
C ILE A 65 5.72 -14.17 -7.04
N GLU A 66 7.04 -14.21 -7.03
CA GLU A 66 7.87 -13.14 -6.45
C GLU A 66 8.38 -12.22 -7.55
N GLU A 67 8.05 -10.93 -7.46
CA GLU A 67 8.48 -9.95 -8.44
C GLU A 67 8.76 -8.57 -7.78
N ARG A 68 9.83 -7.92 -8.23
CA ARG A 68 10.20 -6.56 -7.81
C ARG A 68 9.76 -5.51 -8.82
N GLN A 69 9.69 -5.90 -10.07
CA GLN A 69 9.40 -5.01 -11.18
C GLN A 69 7.89 -4.84 -11.37
N PRO A 70 7.47 -3.78 -12.05
CA PRO A 70 6.08 -3.62 -12.44
C PRO A 70 5.56 -4.83 -13.22
N SER A 71 4.37 -5.30 -12.86
CA SER A 71 3.77 -6.50 -13.43
C SER A 71 2.34 -6.24 -13.88
N PHE A 72 1.98 -6.77 -15.06
CA PHE A 72 0.61 -6.68 -15.55
C PHE A 72 -0.18 -7.95 -15.24
N LEU A 73 -1.45 -7.76 -14.86
CA LEU A 73 -2.43 -8.81 -14.66
C LEU A 73 -3.62 -8.60 -15.61
N PHE A 74 -4.41 -9.66 -15.79
CA PHE A 74 -5.67 -9.64 -16.56
C PHE A 74 -5.50 -9.03 -17.97
N GLY A 75 -4.51 -9.51 -18.72
CA GLY A 75 -4.27 -9.05 -20.08
C GLY A 75 -3.84 -7.56 -20.19
N GLY A 76 -3.24 -7.02 -19.14
CA GLY A 76 -2.78 -5.62 -19.11
C GLY A 76 -3.75 -4.63 -18.47
N SER A 77 -4.93 -5.09 -18.01
CA SER A 77 -5.94 -4.21 -17.42
C SER A 77 -5.57 -3.70 -16.01
N VAL A 78 -4.72 -4.44 -15.31
CA VAL A 78 -4.28 -4.11 -13.95
C VAL A 78 -2.76 -4.13 -13.91
N LEU A 79 -2.17 -3.04 -13.42
CA LEU A 79 -0.73 -2.91 -13.21
C LEU A 79 -0.43 -2.94 -11.70
N ILE A 80 0.53 -3.77 -11.29
CA ILE A 80 1.12 -3.77 -9.96
C ILE A 80 2.44 -3.03 -10.04
N THR A 81 2.68 -2.09 -9.13
CA THR A 81 3.86 -1.21 -9.20
C THR A 81 5.19 -1.93 -9.00
N GLY A 82 5.18 -3.07 -8.29
CA GLY A 82 6.42 -3.56 -7.72
C GLY A 82 7.02 -2.53 -6.77
N GLU A 83 8.35 -2.47 -6.69
CA GLU A 83 9.10 -1.58 -5.81
C GLU A 83 8.96 -0.11 -6.23
N VAL A 84 8.33 0.70 -5.38
CA VAL A 84 8.07 2.11 -5.65
C VAL A 84 9.30 2.97 -5.34
N PRO A 85 9.83 3.76 -6.28
CA PRO A 85 10.96 4.65 -6.04
C PRO A 85 10.61 5.79 -5.07
N ARG A 86 11.52 6.09 -4.15
CA ARG A 86 11.41 7.18 -3.19
C ARG A 86 11.94 8.47 -3.80
N THR A 87 11.07 9.30 -4.35
CA THR A 87 11.42 10.55 -5.04
C THR A 87 11.12 11.79 -4.20
N THR A 88 10.32 11.65 -3.12
CA THR A 88 10.07 12.71 -2.16
C THR A 88 11.07 12.60 -1.01
N GLY A 89 11.64 13.72 -0.57
CA GLY A 89 12.56 13.73 0.57
C GLY A 89 11.88 13.72 1.95
N TYR A 90 10.54 13.59 2.00
CA TYR A 90 9.76 13.71 3.22
C TYR A 90 8.83 12.51 3.51
N GLU A 91 8.68 11.57 2.61
CA GLU A 91 7.94 10.31 2.85
C GLU A 91 8.94 9.24 3.33
N PRO A 92 9.11 9.05 4.65
CA PRO A 92 10.26 8.34 5.22
C PRO A 92 10.11 6.81 5.23
N GLY A 93 8.98 6.28 4.75
CA GLY A 93 8.63 4.87 4.96
C GLY A 93 8.17 4.60 6.38
N PHE A 94 8.79 3.64 7.06
CA PHE A 94 8.49 3.31 8.46
C PHE A 94 9.77 3.25 9.31
N PRO A 95 10.31 4.39 9.76
CA PRO A 95 11.60 4.49 10.46
C PRO A 95 11.79 3.57 11.66
N PRO A 96 10.76 3.23 12.47
CA PRO A 96 10.95 2.34 13.61
C PRO A 96 11.21 0.87 13.24
N GLN A 97 11.10 0.51 11.95
CA GLN A 97 11.22 -0.87 11.51
C GLN A 97 12.66 -1.32 11.35
N GLN A 98 12.91 -2.55 11.77
CA GLN A 98 14.11 -3.32 11.49
C GLN A 98 13.75 -4.66 10.86
N ALA A 99 14.63 -5.19 10.01
CA ALA A 99 14.53 -6.52 9.44
C ALA A 99 15.69 -7.41 9.90
N TRP A 100 15.43 -8.71 10.01
CA TRP A 100 16.46 -9.71 10.29
C TRP A 100 17.19 -10.09 9.01
N THR A 101 18.53 -9.95 9.03
CA THR A 101 19.41 -10.23 7.86
C THR A 101 20.03 -11.64 7.87
N GLY A 102 19.70 -12.47 8.88
CA GLY A 102 20.35 -13.75 9.11
C GLY A 102 21.56 -13.64 10.07
N ARG A 103 22.09 -12.45 10.29
CA ARG A 103 23.21 -12.17 11.22
C ARG A 103 22.81 -11.21 12.34
N GLY A 104 21.84 -10.34 12.10
CA GLY A 104 21.40 -9.35 13.07
C GLY A 104 20.17 -8.56 12.58
N TRP A 105 19.68 -7.70 13.44
CA TRP A 105 18.60 -6.76 13.13
C TRP A 105 19.20 -5.49 12.55
N GLU A 106 18.77 -5.11 11.37
CA GLU A 106 19.22 -3.90 10.66
C GLU A 106 18.03 -3.00 10.32
N PRO A 107 18.23 -1.66 10.21
CA PRO A 107 17.17 -0.75 9.80
C PRO A 107 16.55 -1.17 8.45
N ASP A 108 15.22 -1.19 8.39
CA ASP A 108 14.43 -1.49 7.18
C ASP A 108 13.31 -0.45 6.99
N PRO A 109 13.64 0.87 7.03
CA PRO A 109 12.63 1.91 7.07
C PRO A 109 11.86 2.04 5.78
N LEU A 110 12.42 1.66 4.64
CA LEU A 110 11.80 1.90 3.34
C LEU A 110 10.62 0.99 3.03
N VAL A 111 10.50 -0.18 3.72
CA VAL A 111 9.44 -1.15 3.43
C VAL A 111 9.33 -1.38 1.92
N LEU A 112 10.42 -1.84 1.28
CA LEU A 112 10.53 -1.91 -0.18
C LEU A 112 9.49 -2.82 -0.85
N ASP A 113 8.87 -3.69 -0.08
CA ASP A 113 7.78 -4.56 -0.54
C ASP A 113 6.41 -3.86 -0.60
N ASP A 114 6.30 -2.61 -0.15
CA ASP A 114 5.04 -1.85 -0.25
C ASP A 114 4.77 -1.46 -1.71
N GLN A 115 3.80 -2.15 -2.29
CA GLN A 115 3.38 -2.00 -3.68
C GLN A 115 1.89 -1.66 -3.79
N ALA A 116 1.54 -1.01 -4.88
CA ALA A 116 0.19 -0.55 -5.18
C ALA A 116 -0.36 -1.19 -6.45
N LEU A 117 -1.69 -1.17 -6.56
CA LEU A 117 -2.42 -1.61 -7.74
C LEU A 117 -2.91 -0.39 -8.50
N ILE A 118 -2.77 -0.41 -9.83
CA ILE A 118 -3.12 0.69 -10.73
C ILE A 118 -4.04 0.15 -11.82
N ILE A 119 -5.14 0.86 -12.06
CA ILE A 119 -6.07 0.61 -13.16
C ILE A 119 -6.22 1.93 -13.92
N ASN A 120 -6.13 1.89 -15.25
CA ASN A 120 -6.49 3.02 -16.08
C ASN A 120 -7.93 2.88 -16.57
N VAL A 121 -8.80 3.77 -16.10
CA VAL A 121 -10.20 3.82 -16.52
C VAL A 121 -10.31 4.75 -17.72
N ALA A 122 -10.75 4.23 -18.85
CA ALA A 122 -10.83 4.95 -20.12
C ALA A 122 -11.64 6.26 -19.96
N GLY A 123 -11.11 7.36 -20.46
CA GLY A 123 -11.70 8.70 -20.37
C GLY A 123 -11.61 9.37 -19.00
N ARG A 124 -11.26 8.63 -17.92
CA ARG A 124 -11.28 9.15 -16.53
C ARG A 124 -9.90 9.28 -15.91
N GLY A 125 -8.98 8.35 -16.19
CA GLY A 125 -7.63 8.35 -15.63
C GLY A 125 -7.34 7.20 -14.68
N LEU A 126 -6.34 7.37 -13.81
CA LEU A 126 -5.81 6.32 -12.95
C LEU A 126 -6.65 6.14 -11.68
N VAL A 127 -6.96 4.90 -11.39
CA VAL A 127 -7.34 4.42 -10.05
C VAL A 127 -6.11 3.80 -9.43
N VAL A 128 -5.68 4.34 -8.29
CA VAL A 128 -4.52 3.86 -7.53
C VAL A 128 -5.01 3.30 -6.19
N ILE A 129 -4.70 2.04 -5.91
CA ILE A 129 -5.11 1.36 -4.68
C ILE A 129 -3.87 0.95 -3.89
N THR A 130 -3.78 1.42 -2.65
CA THR A 130 -2.67 1.13 -1.74
C THR A 130 -3.10 0.20 -0.61
N GLY A 131 -2.15 -0.54 -0.02
CA GLY A 131 -2.35 -1.21 1.28
C GLY A 131 -2.18 -0.21 2.42
N CYS A 132 -0.93 -0.05 2.90
CA CYS A 132 -0.57 1.00 3.86
C CYS A 132 -0.01 2.27 3.22
N GLY A 133 0.59 2.17 2.04
CA GLY A 133 1.26 3.31 1.40
C GLY A 133 2.55 3.71 2.12
N HIS A 134 3.31 2.75 2.68
CA HIS A 134 4.62 3.02 3.29
C HIS A 134 5.62 3.61 2.30
N ALA A 135 5.44 3.32 1.01
CA ALA A 135 6.21 3.95 -0.05
C ALA A 135 6.02 5.47 -0.13
N GLY A 136 4.97 5.97 0.51
CA GLY A 136 4.50 7.34 0.42
C GLY A 136 3.44 7.48 -0.67
N VAL A 137 2.27 8.01 -0.29
CA VAL A 137 1.14 8.13 -1.22
C VAL A 137 1.46 9.05 -2.41
N VAL A 138 2.32 10.05 -2.21
CA VAL A 138 2.79 10.96 -3.28
C VAL A 138 3.77 10.23 -4.19
N ASN A 139 4.74 9.48 -3.64
CA ASN A 139 5.64 8.65 -4.42
C ASN A 139 4.89 7.63 -5.28
N ILE A 140 3.90 6.94 -4.69
CA ILE A 140 3.06 5.95 -5.39
C ILE A 140 2.31 6.60 -6.54
N SER A 141 1.64 7.74 -6.30
CA SER A 141 0.86 8.44 -7.32
C SER A 141 1.74 8.96 -8.47
N ARG A 142 2.92 9.52 -8.15
CA ARG A 142 3.90 9.94 -9.15
C ARG A 142 4.43 8.76 -9.97
N TYR A 143 4.67 7.63 -9.30
CA TYR A 143 5.14 6.43 -9.98
C TYR A 143 4.08 5.83 -10.89
N ALA A 144 2.81 5.80 -10.44
CA ALA A 144 1.68 5.37 -11.27
C ALA A 144 1.59 6.17 -12.58
N ARG A 145 1.68 7.52 -12.50
CA ARG A 145 1.71 8.41 -13.66
C ARG A 145 2.90 8.14 -14.58
N ARG A 146 4.08 7.90 -14.00
CA ARG A 146 5.29 7.59 -14.79
C ARG A 146 5.20 6.26 -15.51
N LEU A 147 4.70 5.21 -14.87
CA LEU A 147 4.57 3.88 -15.44
C LEU A 147 3.57 3.83 -16.61
N THR A 148 2.49 4.59 -16.49
CA THR A 148 1.37 4.54 -17.45
C THR A 148 1.40 5.65 -18.49
N GLY A 149 2.11 6.75 -18.24
CA GLY A 149 2.02 7.98 -19.03
C GLY A 149 0.70 8.76 -18.84
N VAL A 150 -0.25 8.23 -18.04
CA VAL A 150 -1.56 8.84 -17.78
C VAL A 150 -1.45 9.83 -16.62
N GLN A 151 -1.91 11.07 -16.81
CA GLN A 151 -1.80 12.15 -15.82
C GLN A 151 -3.02 12.29 -14.91
N PRO A 152 -4.28 12.20 -15.37
CA PRO A 152 -5.44 12.33 -14.50
C PRO A 152 -5.45 11.24 -13.43
N LEU A 153 -5.67 11.64 -12.16
CA LEU A 153 -5.84 10.75 -11.02
C LEU A 153 -7.33 10.66 -10.71
N TYR A 154 -8.00 9.64 -11.25
CA TYR A 154 -9.44 9.46 -11.08
C TYR A 154 -9.79 9.09 -9.65
N ALA A 155 -9.09 8.10 -9.07
CA ALA A 155 -9.32 7.71 -7.69
C ALA A 155 -8.02 7.30 -6.98
N LEU A 156 -7.91 7.67 -5.71
CA LEU A 156 -6.84 7.28 -4.81
C LEU A 156 -7.46 6.65 -3.56
N ILE A 157 -7.24 5.35 -3.36
CA ILE A 157 -7.95 4.52 -2.39
C ILE A 157 -6.98 3.75 -1.51
N GLY A 158 -7.16 3.74 -0.20
CA GLY A 158 -6.44 2.86 0.73
C GLY A 158 -5.73 3.58 1.86
N GLY A 159 -4.73 2.93 2.45
CA GLY A 159 -3.92 3.47 3.52
C GLY A 159 -2.85 4.44 3.01
N PHE A 160 -2.65 5.55 3.74
CA PHE A 160 -1.65 6.58 3.41
C PHE A 160 -0.62 6.76 4.52
N HIS A 161 -0.67 5.92 5.53
CA HIS A 161 0.25 5.85 6.67
C HIS A 161 0.57 7.22 7.32
N LEU A 162 -0.46 8.05 7.54
CA LEU A 162 -0.35 9.40 8.09
C LEU A 162 -0.81 9.50 9.55
N ASN A 163 -0.61 8.45 10.33
CA ASN A 163 -1.04 8.37 11.74
C ASN A 163 0.15 8.41 12.70
N GLY A 164 -0.04 9.11 13.80
CA GLY A 164 0.92 9.18 14.89
C GLY A 164 1.99 10.26 14.73
N PRO A 165 2.81 10.49 15.79
CA PRO A 165 3.67 11.66 15.91
C PRO A 165 4.76 11.76 14.85
N LEU A 166 5.15 10.66 14.21
CA LEU A 166 6.15 10.67 13.14
C LEU A 166 5.57 11.11 11.79
N PHE A 167 4.28 10.89 11.55
CA PHE A 167 3.67 11.05 10.24
C PHE A 167 2.67 12.20 10.16
N GLU A 168 1.98 12.53 11.26
CA GLU A 168 1.03 13.64 11.30
C GLU A 168 1.65 15.00 10.89
N PRO A 169 2.92 15.32 11.21
CA PRO A 169 3.56 16.54 10.72
C PRO A 169 3.69 16.62 9.20
N LEU A 170 3.59 15.50 8.49
CA LEU A 170 3.67 15.44 7.03
C LEU A 170 2.35 15.78 6.34
N ILE A 171 1.22 15.74 7.08
CA ILE A 171 -0.12 15.92 6.53
C ILE A 171 -0.23 17.16 5.65
N PRO A 172 0.15 18.38 6.08
CA PRO A 172 -0.02 19.58 5.26
C PRO A 172 0.68 19.45 3.89
N ARG A 173 1.92 18.96 3.89
CA ARG A 173 2.70 18.82 2.66
C ARG A 173 2.14 17.75 1.72
N VAL A 174 1.68 16.62 2.27
CA VAL A 174 1.02 15.58 1.48
C VAL A 174 -0.27 16.11 0.85
N LEU A 175 -1.06 16.90 1.60
CA LEU A 175 -2.28 17.51 1.06
C LEU A 175 -2.00 18.50 -0.08
N ASP A 176 -0.95 19.31 0.02
CA ASP A 176 -0.56 20.24 -1.05
C ASP A 176 -0.15 19.49 -2.32
N GLU A 177 0.60 18.41 -2.20
CA GLU A 177 0.98 17.55 -3.33
C GLU A 177 -0.24 16.84 -3.95
N LEU A 178 -1.15 16.33 -3.10
CA LEU A 178 -2.39 15.74 -3.59
C LEU A 178 -3.32 16.77 -4.25
N ALA A 179 -3.36 18.00 -3.74
CA ALA A 179 -4.11 19.09 -4.38
C ALA A 179 -3.56 19.42 -5.77
N ALA A 180 -2.22 19.41 -5.94
CA ALA A 180 -1.60 19.57 -7.25
C ALA A 180 -1.86 18.38 -8.20
N MET A 181 -2.19 17.21 -7.66
CA MET A 181 -2.58 16.03 -8.46
C MET A 181 -4.06 16.00 -8.83
N ASP A 182 -4.89 16.74 -8.11
CA ASP A 182 -6.32 16.90 -8.31
C ASP A 182 -7.09 15.56 -8.43
N PRO A 183 -7.11 14.74 -7.36
CA PRO A 183 -7.81 13.46 -7.40
C PRO A 183 -9.33 13.67 -7.46
N GLY A 184 -10.00 13.00 -8.42
CA GLY A 184 -11.45 13.06 -8.55
C GLY A 184 -12.18 12.35 -7.41
N VAL A 185 -11.60 11.28 -6.87
CA VAL A 185 -12.10 10.52 -5.71
C VAL A 185 -10.94 10.23 -4.76
N LEU A 186 -11.08 10.59 -3.50
CA LEU A 186 -10.09 10.38 -2.45
C LEU A 186 -10.69 9.58 -1.29
N VAL A 187 -10.22 8.34 -1.12
CA VAL A 187 -10.75 7.39 -0.13
C VAL A 187 -9.64 6.97 0.84
N PRO A 188 -9.28 7.82 1.82
CA PRO A 188 -8.31 7.47 2.84
C PRO A 188 -8.91 6.43 3.80
N ALA A 189 -8.16 5.35 4.04
CA ALA A 189 -8.60 4.22 4.82
C ALA A 189 -7.51 3.70 5.75
N HIS A 190 -7.76 2.61 6.45
CA HIS A 190 -6.83 1.78 7.20
C HIS A 190 -5.90 2.59 8.12
N CYS A 191 -4.60 2.68 7.81
CA CYS A 191 -3.58 3.35 8.62
C CYS A 191 -3.47 4.86 8.38
N THR A 192 -4.39 5.49 7.63
CA THR A 192 -4.32 6.93 7.35
C THR A 192 -4.46 7.80 8.61
N GLY A 193 -5.24 7.34 9.59
CA GLY A 193 -5.47 8.04 10.85
C GLY A 193 -6.50 9.16 10.77
N TRP A 194 -7.12 9.43 11.93
CA TRP A 194 -8.23 10.37 12.02
C TRP A 194 -7.86 11.80 11.64
N ARG A 195 -6.72 12.30 12.12
CA ARG A 195 -6.27 13.68 11.83
C ARG A 195 -6.06 13.92 10.34
N ALA A 196 -5.44 12.94 9.66
CA ALA A 196 -5.25 13.02 8.22
C ALA A 196 -6.58 12.97 7.46
N GLN A 197 -7.49 12.05 7.84
CA GLN A 197 -8.82 11.96 7.22
C GLN A 197 -9.62 13.26 7.39
N HIS A 198 -9.60 13.84 8.59
CA HIS A 198 -10.27 15.13 8.86
C HIS A 198 -9.68 16.25 7.99
N ALA A 199 -8.36 16.36 7.93
CA ALA A 199 -7.70 17.35 7.09
C ALA A 199 -8.00 17.16 5.59
N MET A 200 -8.04 15.90 5.13
CA MET A 200 -8.43 15.56 3.75
C MET A 200 -9.88 15.92 3.45
N SER A 201 -10.81 15.62 4.35
CA SER A 201 -12.22 15.98 4.15
C SER A 201 -12.45 17.49 4.06
N ALA A 202 -11.70 18.27 4.83
CA ALA A 202 -11.73 19.73 4.76
C ALA A 202 -11.09 20.29 3.48
N ARG A 203 -9.99 19.69 3.02
CA ARG A 203 -9.22 20.16 1.86
C ARG A 203 -9.82 19.74 0.52
N PHE A 204 -10.49 18.57 0.48
CA PHE A 204 -11.05 17.95 -0.73
C PHE A 204 -12.53 17.61 -0.55
N PRO A 205 -13.40 18.56 -0.20
CA PRO A 205 -14.79 18.26 0.17
C PRO A 205 -15.60 17.61 -0.97
N ALA A 206 -15.23 17.84 -2.22
CA ALA A 206 -15.89 17.24 -3.38
C ALA A 206 -15.36 15.84 -3.74
N ALA A 207 -14.10 15.56 -3.42
CA ALA A 207 -13.44 14.30 -3.77
C ALA A 207 -13.41 13.28 -2.62
N PHE A 208 -13.46 13.77 -1.37
CA PHE A 208 -13.34 12.92 -0.19
C PHE A 208 -14.54 12.01 -0.01
N VAL A 209 -14.28 10.72 0.10
CA VAL A 209 -15.29 9.69 0.39
C VAL A 209 -14.85 8.89 1.62
N PRO A 210 -15.63 8.85 2.70
CA PRO A 210 -15.29 8.02 3.86
C PRO A 210 -15.39 6.54 3.50
N ASN A 211 -14.50 5.73 4.11
CA ASN A 211 -14.48 4.29 3.90
C ASN A 211 -14.82 3.53 5.18
N THR A 212 -15.64 2.50 5.06
CA THR A 212 -15.95 1.54 6.12
C THR A 212 -15.94 0.13 5.56
N VAL A 213 -15.90 -0.88 6.44
CA VAL A 213 -16.04 -2.28 6.05
C VAL A 213 -17.38 -2.48 5.31
N GLY A 214 -17.33 -3.11 4.14
CA GLY A 214 -18.49 -3.33 3.28
C GLY A 214 -18.79 -2.22 2.28
N THR A 215 -18.03 -1.09 2.28
CA THR A 215 -18.18 -0.07 1.24
C THR A 215 -17.78 -0.62 -0.12
N SER A 216 -18.63 -0.38 -1.13
CA SER A 216 -18.36 -0.72 -2.53
C SER A 216 -18.24 0.55 -3.36
N PHE A 217 -17.22 0.61 -4.21
CA PHE A 217 -17.00 1.73 -5.14
C PHE A 217 -17.24 1.27 -6.57
N HIS A 218 -18.12 1.94 -7.29
CA HIS A 218 -18.39 1.69 -8.70
C HIS A 218 -17.71 2.78 -9.54
N LEU A 219 -16.54 2.47 -10.07
CA LEU A 219 -15.72 3.38 -10.88
C LEU A 219 -15.88 2.98 -12.35
N THR A 220 -16.54 3.82 -13.14
CA THR A 220 -16.90 3.53 -14.54
C THR A 220 -16.21 4.49 -15.50
N ALA A 221 -15.99 4.03 -16.73
CA ALA A 221 -15.68 4.90 -17.85
C ALA A 221 -16.84 5.87 -18.14
N GLU A 222 -16.56 6.93 -18.87
CA GLU A 222 -17.60 7.83 -19.42
C GLU A 222 -18.36 7.15 -20.54
#